data_05422e1005f67f49080b69351d438d7f
#
_entry.id   05422e1005f67f49080b69351d438d7f
#
_cell.length_a   1.000
_cell.length_b   1.000
_cell.length_c   1.000
_cell.angle_alpha   90.00
_cell.angle_beta   90.00
_cell.angle_gamma   90.00
#
_symmetry.space_group_name_H-M   'P 1'
#
loop_
_entity.id
_entity.type
_entity.pdbx_description
1 polymer ?
#
loop_
_entity_poly.entity_id
_entity_poly.type
_entity_poly.pdbx_seq_one_letter_code
_entity_poly.pdbx_strand_id
1 'polypeptide(L)'
;DQGEGHFVAKFRKHGVQAESRKREEKPAVIPVFATQFIRQSLQEQPAFLYENSGRIYAMQQPFLKLKDIRILRQGCQIGEVVKNRLEPHQHFYVSNAYGAGMKQCYEMDDAQCLSFLQGQQLPIAGYKGYTQMLWKGYALGFAKGDGMVLKNKYPKGLRIH
;
A
#
# COMPACT_ATOMS: atom_id res chain seq x y z
N ASP A 1 -8.96 -24.00 21.08
CA ASP A 1 -8.53 -22.71 20.54
C ASP A 1 -9.45 -21.62 21.05
N GLN A 2 -8.96 -20.85 22.02
CA GLN A 2 -9.62 -19.62 22.47
C GLN A 2 -9.17 -18.49 21.53
N GLY A 3 -9.82 -18.38 20.38
CA GLY A 3 -9.61 -17.26 19.47
C GLY A 3 -10.20 -15.99 20.09
N GLU A 4 -9.43 -14.90 20.15
CA GLU A 4 -9.97 -13.59 20.44
C GLU A 4 -10.92 -13.19 19.32
N GLY A 5 -12.23 -13.28 19.60
CA GLY A 5 -13.26 -12.87 18.65
C GLY A 5 -13.35 -11.35 18.60
N HIS A 6 -13.08 -10.76 17.44
CA HIS A 6 -13.37 -9.34 17.19
C HIS A 6 -14.80 -9.20 16.69
N PHE A 7 -15.61 -8.44 17.42
CA PHE A 7 -16.99 -8.15 17.04
C PHE A 7 -17.11 -6.71 16.54
N VAL A 8 -17.66 -6.52 15.34
CA VAL A 8 -18.01 -5.21 14.80
C VAL A 8 -19.50 -5.16 14.48
N ALA A 9 -20.21 -4.22 15.08
CA ALA A 9 -21.60 -3.96 14.77
C ALA A 9 -21.78 -2.56 14.18
N LYS A 10 -22.46 -2.49 13.02
CA LYS A 10 -22.86 -1.22 12.39
C LYS A 10 -24.36 -1.03 12.57
N PHE A 11 -24.73 0.01 13.30
CA PHE A 11 -26.11 0.39 13.50
C PHE A 11 -26.49 1.59 12.64
N ARG A 12 -27.69 1.58 12.06
CA ARG A 12 -28.30 2.73 11.42
C ARG A 12 -29.51 3.14 12.23
N LYS A 13 -29.47 4.34 12.83
CA LYS A 13 -30.64 4.92 13.49
C LYS A 13 -31.60 5.44 12.40
N HIS A 14 -32.86 5.01 12.45
CA HIS A 14 -33.92 5.61 11.65
C HIS A 14 -34.41 6.90 12.34
N GLY A 15 -34.46 8.00 11.63
CA GLY A 15 -34.88 9.32 12.12
C GLY A 15 -34.25 10.44 11.33
N VAL A 16 -34.57 11.69 11.69
CA VAL A 16 -34.02 12.87 11.05
C VAL A 16 -32.50 12.87 11.21
N GLN A 17 -31.77 12.89 10.10
CA GLN A 17 -30.32 13.06 10.12
C GLN A 17 -30.00 14.42 10.72
N ALA A 18 -29.39 14.42 11.90
CA ALA A 18 -28.71 15.62 12.36
C ALA A 18 -27.58 15.92 11.36
N GLU A 19 -27.57 17.11 10.80
CA GLU A 19 -26.46 17.55 9.96
C GLU A 19 -25.15 17.38 10.74
N SER A 20 -24.36 16.40 10.38
CA SER A 20 -23.02 16.29 10.92
C SER A 20 -22.24 17.50 10.42
N ARG A 21 -21.87 18.40 11.31
CA ARG A 21 -20.93 19.48 10.98
C ARG A 21 -19.64 18.83 10.51
N LYS A 22 -19.49 18.75 9.18
CA LYS A 22 -18.22 18.37 8.55
C LYS A 22 -17.22 19.43 8.96
N ARG A 23 -16.34 19.13 9.91
CA ARG A 23 -15.12 19.92 10.06
C ARG A 23 -14.30 19.67 8.82
N GLU A 24 -14.20 20.65 7.96
CA GLU A 24 -13.24 20.66 6.85
C GLU A 24 -11.85 20.62 7.48
N GLU A 25 -11.24 19.45 7.46
CA GLU A 25 -9.82 19.37 7.78
C GLU A 25 -9.05 19.95 6.60
N LYS A 26 -8.08 20.83 6.90
CA LYS A 26 -7.12 21.27 5.88
C LYS A 26 -6.49 20.03 5.25
N PRO A 27 -6.51 19.93 3.90
CA PRO A 27 -5.92 18.78 3.24
C PRO A 27 -4.46 18.63 3.69
N ALA A 28 -4.08 17.44 4.08
CA ALA A 28 -2.69 17.14 4.42
C ALA A 28 -1.81 17.47 3.22
N VAL A 29 -0.73 18.22 3.45
CA VAL A 29 0.22 18.58 2.39
C VAL A 29 1.04 17.31 2.06
N ILE A 30 0.63 16.63 0.99
CA ILE A 30 1.37 15.46 0.50
C ILE A 30 2.61 15.96 -0.27
N PRO A 31 3.83 15.50 0.08
CA PRO A 31 5.04 15.90 -0.63
C PRO A 31 4.97 15.60 -2.14
N VAL A 32 5.47 16.51 -2.96
CA VAL A 32 5.42 16.39 -4.43
C VAL A 32 6.06 15.08 -4.93
N PHE A 33 7.19 14.67 -4.35
CA PHE A 33 7.84 13.41 -4.73
C PHE A 33 6.97 12.18 -4.41
N ALA A 34 6.11 12.23 -3.39
CA ALA A 34 5.19 11.14 -3.06
C ALA A 34 4.06 11.07 -4.10
N THR A 35 3.48 12.20 -4.48
CA THR A 35 2.46 12.23 -5.54
C THR A 35 3.03 11.83 -6.90
N GLN A 36 4.26 12.22 -7.23
CA GLN A 36 4.96 11.78 -8.43
C GLN A 36 5.17 10.25 -8.42
N PHE A 37 5.65 9.69 -7.31
CA PHE A 37 5.81 8.25 -7.15
C PHE A 37 4.50 7.50 -7.40
N ILE A 38 3.39 7.97 -6.80
CA ILE A 38 2.08 7.33 -6.97
C ILE A 38 1.62 7.38 -8.43
N ARG A 39 1.77 8.54 -9.09
CA ARG A 39 1.45 8.70 -10.52
C ARG A 39 2.27 7.80 -11.43
N GLN A 40 3.53 7.57 -11.11
CA GLN A 40 4.41 6.67 -11.86
C GLN A 40 4.06 5.19 -11.62
N SER A 41 3.56 4.86 -10.43
CA SER A 41 3.28 3.48 -10.02
C SER A 41 1.91 2.97 -10.43
N LEU A 42 0.87 3.83 -10.41
CA LEU A 42 -0.53 3.44 -10.64
C LEU A 42 -1.09 3.94 -11.96
N GLN A 43 -1.95 3.12 -12.57
CA GLN A 43 -2.77 3.51 -13.73
C GLN A 43 -3.81 4.56 -13.32
N GLU A 44 -4.53 4.33 -12.25
CA GLU A 44 -5.53 5.23 -11.69
C GLU A 44 -5.07 5.78 -10.34
N GLN A 45 -5.34 7.09 -10.12
CA GLN A 45 -4.92 7.73 -8.89
C GLN A 45 -5.90 7.46 -7.75
N PRO A 46 -5.42 7.33 -6.49
CA PRO A 46 -6.28 7.27 -5.33
C PRO A 46 -7.18 8.50 -5.22
N ALA A 47 -8.44 8.31 -4.80
CA ALA A 47 -9.37 9.41 -4.60
C ALA A 47 -8.91 10.35 -3.49
N PHE A 48 -8.34 9.80 -2.43
CA PHE A 48 -7.83 10.57 -1.30
C PHE A 48 -6.45 10.08 -0.87
N LEU A 49 -5.59 11.04 -0.51
CA LEU A 49 -4.30 10.79 0.11
C LEU A 49 -4.27 11.43 1.49
N TYR A 50 -3.67 10.73 2.43
CA TYR A 50 -3.51 11.20 3.80
C TYR A 50 -2.08 10.94 4.26
N GLU A 51 -1.51 11.94 4.96
CA GLU A 51 -0.20 11.82 5.59
C GLU A 51 -0.37 11.78 7.10
N ASN A 52 0.30 10.86 7.75
CA ASN A 52 0.36 10.77 9.21
C ASN A 52 1.73 10.29 9.66
N SER A 53 2.44 11.15 10.38
CA SER A 53 3.76 10.85 10.97
C SER A 53 4.75 10.29 9.95
N GLY A 54 4.83 10.93 8.78
CA GLY A 54 5.73 10.53 7.69
C GLY A 54 5.22 9.37 6.83
N ARG A 55 4.05 8.81 7.11
CA ARG A 55 3.44 7.72 6.34
C ARG A 55 2.35 8.25 5.43
N ILE A 56 2.38 7.81 4.17
CA ILE A 56 1.39 8.16 3.18
C ILE A 56 0.40 7.01 3.02
N TYR A 57 -0.89 7.34 3.09
CA TYR A 57 -2.00 6.40 2.94
C TYR A 57 -2.88 6.81 1.75
N ALA A 58 -3.33 5.82 0.98
CA ALA A 58 -4.37 5.97 -0.04
C ALA A 58 -5.71 5.48 0.48
N MET A 59 -6.77 6.18 0.15
CA MET A 59 -8.12 5.86 0.61
C MET A 59 -9.15 6.04 -0.49
N GLN A 60 -10.23 5.24 -0.44
CA GLN A 60 -11.40 5.36 -1.31
C GLN A 60 -12.44 6.35 -0.76
N GLN A 61 -12.39 6.63 0.53
CA GLN A 61 -13.26 7.55 1.24
C GLN A 61 -12.42 8.61 1.95
N PRO A 62 -12.96 9.80 2.22
CA PRO A 62 -12.25 10.81 3.01
C PRO A 62 -11.81 10.27 4.37
N PHE A 63 -10.71 10.81 4.89
CA PHE A 63 -10.23 10.43 6.21
C PHE A 63 -11.30 10.69 7.27
N LEU A 64 -11.58 9.65 8.06
CA LEU A 64 -12.56 9.72 9.13
C LEU A 64 -11.84 9.97 10.46
N LYS A 65 -12.06 11.15 11.06
CA LYS A 65 -11.58 11.45 12.39
C LYS A 65 -12.74 11.30 13.37
N LEU A 66 -12.62 10.34 14.26
CA LEU A 66 -13.61 10.12 15.32
C LEU A 66 -13.12 10.77 16.61
N LYS A 67 -14.04 11.47 17.30
CA LYS A 67 -13.76 12.03 18.61
C LYS A 67 -13.63 10.86 19.61
N ASP A 68 -12.63 10.94 20.47
CA ASP A 68 -12.38 9.97 21.55
C ASP A 68 -12.10 8.52 21.09
N ILE A 69 -11.84 8.30 19.78
CA ILE A 69 -11.45 7.00 19.24
C ILE A 69 -10.08 7.13 18.57
N ARG A 70 -9.12 6.34 19.02
CA ARG A 70 -7.81 6.24 18.37
C ARG A 70 -7.90 5.35 17.14
N ILE A 71 -7.76 5.94 15.98
CA ILE A 71 -7.65 5.19 14.72
C ILE A 71 -6.19 4.74 14.56
N LEU A 72 -5.94 3.44 14.59
CA LEU A 72 -4.60 2.88 14.44
C LEU A 72 -4.12 2.94 12.98
N ARG A 73 -5.03 2.65 12.03
CA ARG A 73 -4.76 2.69 10.60
C ARG A 73 -6.05 2.90 9.82
N GLN A 74 -5.97 3.70 8.76
CA GLN A 74 -7.07 3.90 7.83
C GLN A 74 -6.51 3.93 6.40
N GLY A 75 -7.12 3.17 5.50
CA GLY A 75 -6.67 3.04 4.12
C GLY A 75 -5.46 2.13 3.92
N CYS A 76 -4.90 2.18 2.72
CA CYS A 76 -3.73 1.42 2.31
C CYS A 76 -2.47 2.27 2.48
N GLN A 77 -1.51 1.79 3.27
CA GLN A 77 -0.22 2.45 3.39
C GLN A 77 0.57 2.28 2.09
N ILE A 78 0.86 3.41 1.42
CA ILE A 78 1.66 3.45 0.19
C ILE A 78 3.14 3.35 0.52
N GLY A 79 3.60 4.10 1.52
CA GLY A 79 5.00 4.15 1.91
C GLY A 79 5.27 5.11 3.03
N GLU A 80 6.56 5.29 3.33
CA GLU A 80 7.06 6.23 4.33
C GLU A 80 7.95 7.28 3.66
N VAL A 81 7.84 8.51 4.14
CA VAL A 81 8.71 9.62 3.72
C VAL A 81 10.07 9.47 4.40
N VAL A 82 11.09 9.22 3.60
CA VAL A 82 12.48 9.12 4.09
C VAL A 82 13.31 10.17 3.38
N LYS A 83 13.69 11.21 4.10
CA LYS A 83 14.35 12.40 3.51
C LYS A 83 13.46 12.98 2.40
N ASN A 84 13.96 13.02 1.15
CA ASN A 84 13.26 13.58 0.00
C ASN A 84 12.74 12.52 -0.98
N ARG A 85 12.38 11.33 -0.47
CA ARG A 85 11.81 10.24 -1.28
C ARG A 85 10.76 9.46 -0.50
N LEU A 86 9.91 8.75 -1.23
CA LEU A 86 8.98 7.79 -0.68
C LEU A 86 9.61 6.38 -0.75
N GLU A 87 9.77 5.74 0.41
CA GLU A 87 10.07 4.31 0.50
C GLU A 87 8.75 3.54 0.50
N PRO A 88 8.45 2.75 -0.55
CA PRO A 88 7.16 2.11 -0.65
C PRO A 88 6.98 0.98 0.35
N HIS A 89 5.73 0.76 0.72
CA HIS A 89 5.34 -0.27 1.67
C HIS A 89 4.74 -1.49 0.96
N GLN A 90 4.93 -2.69 1.54
CA GLN A 90 4.40 -3.97 1.01
C GLN A 90 2.90 -3.90 0.74
N HIS A 91 2.10 -3.30 1.64
CA HIS A 91 0.65 -3.19 1.48
C HIS A 91 0.22 -2.54 0.16
N PHE A 92 0.98 -1.57 -0.34
CA PHE A 92 0.66 -0.88 -1.58
C PHE A 92 0.58 -1.84 -2.76
N TYR A 93 1.54 -2.78 -2.84
CA TYR A 93 1.65 -3.71 -3.95
C TYR A 93 0.71 -4.92 -3.84
N VAL A 94 0.35 -5.33 -2.61
CA VAL A 94 -0.51 -6.51 -2.40
C VAL A 94 -1.95 -6.16 -2.08
N SER A 95 -2.32 -4.87 -2.07
CA SER A 95 -3.69 -4.47 -1.74
C SER A 95 -4.66 -4.79 -2.89
N ASN A 96 -5.85 -5.26 -2.56
CA ASN A 96 -6.91 -5.47 -3.54
C ASN A 96 -7.36 -4.16 -4.20
N ALA A 97 -7.20 -3.01 -3.52
CA ALA A 97 -7.63 -1.72 -4.04
C ALA A 97 -6.69 -1.13 -5.09
N TYR A 98 -5.38 -1.41 -5.01
CA TYR A 98 -4.37 -0.77 -5.84
C TYR A 98 -3.46 -1.76 -6.58
N GLY A 99 -3.31 -2.98 -6.08
CA GLY A 99 -2.39 -3.96 -6.65
C GLY A 99 -2.65 -4.28 -8.13
N ALA A 100 -3.92 -4.42 -8.52
CA ALA A 100 -4.29 -4.69 -9.91
C ALA A 100 -4.02 -3.51 -10.86
N GLY A 101 -3.84 -2.31 -10.34
CA GLY A 101 -3.58 -1.09 -11.11
C GLY A 101 -2.10 -0.71 -11.22
N MET A 102 -1.16 -1.57 -10.84
CA MET A 102 0.27 -1.28 -10.96
C MET A 102 0.72 -1.23 -12.42
N LYS A 103 1.46 -0.17 -12.79
CA LYS A 103 1.97 0.01 -14.16
C LYS A 103 3.12 -0.93 -14.50
N GLN A 104 3.93 -1.29 -13.51
CA GLN A 104 5.09 -2.15 -13.69
C GLN A 104 4.97 -3.38 -12.82
N CYS A 105 4.83 -4.53 -13.44
CA CYS A 105 4.74 -5.83 -12.79
C CYS A 105 5.61 -6.87 -13.52
N TYR A 106 5.99 -7.90 -12.80
CA TYR A 106 6.71 -9.06 -13.32
C TYR A 106 6.05 -10.33 -12.82
N GLU A 107 5.67 -11.20 -13.74
CA GLU A 107 5.10 -12.52 -13.46
C GLU A 107 6.23 -13.53 -13.29
N MET A 108 6.32 -14.12 -12.11
CA MET A 108 7.34 -15.12 -11.74
C MET A 108 6.87 -16.52 -12.08
N ASP A 109 7.81 -17.36 -12.52
CA ASP A 109 7.63 -18.81 -12.50
C ASP A 109 7.74 -19.37 -11.07
N ASP A 110 7.51 -20.70 -10.91
CA ASP A 110 7.49 -21.34 -9.59
C ASP A 110 8.87 -21.28 -8.89
N ALA A 111 9.97 -21.40 -9.63
CA ALA A 111 11.33 -21.34 -9.08
C ALA A 111 11.72 -19.92 -8.66
N GLN A 112 11.37 -18.93 -9.47
CA GLN A 112 11.55 -17.51 -9.15
C GLN A 112 10.72 -17.08 -7.95
N CYS A 113 9.48 -17.57 -7.85
CA CYS A 113 8.60 -17.34 -6.71
C CYS A 113 9.23 -17.85 -5.42
N LEU A 114 9.72 -19.10 -5.41
CA LEU A 114 10.41 -19.66 -4.26
C LEU A 114 11.62 -18.81 -3.85
N SER A 115 12.48 -18.48 -4.81
CA SER A 115 13.65 -17.61 -4.58
C SER A 115 13.25 -16.24 -4.04
N PHE A 116 12.17 -15.65 -4.56
CA PHE A 116 11.64 -14.38 -4.08
C PHE A 116 11.14 -14.47 -2.63
N LEU A 117 10.38 -15.50 -2.28
CA LEU A 117 9.89 -15.71 -0.91
C LEU A 117 11.03 -15.97 0.08
N GLN A 118 12.14 -16.56 -0.35
CA GLN A 118 13.37 -16.70 0.43
C GLN A 118 14.17 -15.41 0.57
N GLY A 119 13.76 -14.34 -0.12
CA GLY A 119 14.42 -13.05 -0.05
C GLY A 119 15.59 -12.88 -1.02
N GLN A 120 15.77 -13.79 -1.97
CA GLN A 120 16.82 -13.72 -2.97
C GLN A 120 16.48 -12.65 -4.03
N GLN A 121 17.49 -12.04 -4.62
CA GLN A 121 17.34 -11.19 -5.79
C GLN A 121 17.20 -12.05 -7.05
N LEU A 122 16.48 -11.53 -8.04
CA LEU A 122 16.27 -12.23 -9.31
C LEU A 122 17.06 -11.55 -10.42
N PRO A 123 17.85 -12.30 -11.21
CA PRO A 123 18.65 -11.76 -12.33
C PRO A 123 17.77 -11.51 -13.55
N ILE A 124 16.85 -10.54 -13.43
CA ILE A 124 15.90 -10.17 -14.48
C ILE A 124 16.25 -8.78 -14.99
N ALA A 125 16.64 -8.70 -16.25
CA ALA A 125 16.99 -7.45 -16.92
C ALA A 125 15.74 -6.70 -17.43
N GLY A 126 15.93 -5.41 -17.75
CA GLY A 126 14.89 -4.57 -18.38
C GLY A 126 14.01 -3.81 -17.41
N TYR A 127 14.04 -4.10 -16.13
CA TYR A 127 13.23 -3.43 -15.12
C TYR A 127 14.04 -2.37 -14.37
N LYS A 128 13.53 -1.13 -14.33
CA LYS A 128 14.08 -0.03 -13.55
C LYS A 128 13.02 0.51 -12.58
N GLY A 129 13.44 0.81 -11.35
CA GLY A 129 12.52 1.29 -10.31
C GLY A 129 11.76 0.16 -9.61
N TYR A 130 10.65 0.50 -8.98
CA TYR A 130 9.88 -0.46 -8.21
C TYR A 130 8.93 -1.25 -9.11
N THR A 131 8.95 -2.58 -8.97
CA THR A 131 8.21 -3.54 -9.78
C THR A 131 7.39 -4.44 -8.86
N GLN A 132 6.10 -4.57 -9.13
CA GLN A 132 5.25 -5.55 -8.45
C GLN A 132 5.64 -6.96 -8.88
N MET A 133 5.72 -7.86 -7.92
CA MET A 133 6.07 -9.25 -8.14
C MET A 133 4.81 -10.10 -8.04
N LEU A 134 4.46 -10.74 -9.16
CA LEU A 134 3.28 -11.58 -9.30
C LEU A 134 3.68 -13.05 -9.40
N TRP A 135 2.79 -13.94 -8.95
CA TRP A 135 2.88 -15.37 -9.18
C TRP A 135 1.48 -15.93 -9.40
N LYS A 136 1.24 -16.52 -10.55
CA LYS A 136 -0.08 -17.01 -11.00
C LYS A 136 -1.17 -15.93 -10.86
N GLY A 137 -0.81 -14.68 -11.20
CA GLY A 137 -1.68 -13.52 -11.08
C GLY A 137 -1.84 -12.94 -9.68
N TYR A 138 -1.26 -13.55 -8.64
CA TYR A 138 -1.32 -13.07 -7.27
C TYR A 138 -0.13 -12.16 -6.93
N ALA A 139 -0.41 -10.98 -6.40
CA ALA A 139 0.63 -10.06 -5.96
C ALA A 139 1.26 -10.54 -4.64
N LEU A 140 2.53 -10.89 -4.67
CA LEU A 140 3.28 -11.33 -3.48
C LEU A 140 4.04 -10.21 -2.81
N GLY A 141 4.38 -9.15 -3.55
CA GLY A 141 5.16 -8.04 -3.03
C GLY A 141 5.77 -7.19 -4.13
N PHE A 142 6.98 -6.69 -3.87
CA PHE A 142 7.68 -5.87 -4.83
C PHE A 142 9.20 -6.06 -4.77
N ALA A 143 9.86 -5.68 -5.85
CA ALA A 143 11.30 -5.59 -5.97
C ALA A 143 11.72 -4.22 -6.48
N LYS A 144 12.99 -3.88 -6.39
CA LYS A 144 13.57 -2.68 -6.99
C LYS A 144 14.57 -3.07 -8.07
N GLY A 145 14.23 -2.77 -9.32
CA GLY A 145 15.09 -3.01 -10.48
C GLY A 145 16.13 -1.93 -10.65
N ASP A 146 17.34 -2.32 -11.07
CA ASP A 146 18.41 -1.43 -11.50
C ASP A 146 18.69 -1.51 -13.02
N GLY A 147 17.94 -2.33 -13.72
CA GLY A 147 18.06 -2.60 -15.15
C GLY A 147 18.64 -3.99 -15.46
N MET A 148 19.32 -4.62 -14.51
CA MET A 148 19.92 -5.95 -14.66
C MET A 148 19.36 -6.96 -13.67
N VAL A 149 19.00 -6.49 -12.46
CA VAL A 149 18.54 -7.34 -11.36
C VAL A 149 17.35 -6.72 -10.68
N LEU A 150 16.38 -7.54 -10.30
CA LEU A 150 15.30 -7.21 -9.40
C LEU A 150 15.72 -7.49 -7.95
N LYS A 151 16.09 -6.43 -7.21
CA LYS A 151 16.49 -6.49 -5.80
C LYS A 151 15.28 -6.70 -4.93
N ASN A 152 15.23 -7.80 -4.22
CA ASN A 152 14.12 -8.23 -3.40
C ASN A 152 13.80 -7.22 -2.29
N LYS A 153 12.50 -6.89 -2.14
CA LYS A 153 11.96 -6.03 -1.08
C LYS A 153 10.90 -6.75 -0.23
N TYR A 154 10.80 -8.07 -0.36
CA TYR A 154 9.91 -8.87 0.46
C TYR A 154 10.30 -8.77 1.93
N PRO A 155 9.32 -8.53 2.84
CA PRO A 155 9.61 -8.30 4.25
C PRO A 155 10.39 -9.47 4.88
N LYS A 156 11.46 -9.15 5.62
CA LYS A 156 12.32 -10.18 6.22
C LYS A 156 11.55 -11.16 7.11
N GLY A 157 10.60 -10.64 7.89
CA GLY A 157 9.78 -11.47 8.80
C GLY A 157 8.76 -12.39 8.12
N LEU A 158 8.57 -12.27 6.79
CA LEU A 158 7.66 -13.12 6.01
C LEU A 158 8.42 -14.15 5.14
N ARG A 159 9.76 -14.12 5.16
CA ARG A 159 10.57 -15.02 4.34
C ARG A 159 10.48 -16.46 4.81
N ILE A 160 10.42 -17.37 3.85
CA ILE A 160 10.51 -18.81 4.10
C ILE A 160 11.99 -19.25 4.10
N HIS A 161 12.29 -20.30 4.83
CA HIS A 161 13.63 -20.89 4.97
C HIS A 161 13.68 -22.27 4.38
#